data_53a024f7ff813b7ad8f445b0fd88ea20
#
_entry.id   53a024f7ff813b7ad8f445b0fd88ea20
#
_cell.length_a   1.000
_cell.length_b   1.000
_cell.length_c   1.000
_cell.angle_alpha   90.00
_cell.angle_beta   90.00
_cell.angle_gamma   90.00
#
_symmetry.space_group_name_H-M   'P 1'
#
loop_
_entity.id
_entity.type
_entity.pdbx_description
1 polymer ?
#
loop_
_entity_poly.entity_id
_entity_poly.type
_entity_poly.pdbx_seq_one_letter_code
_entity_poly.pdbx_strand_id
1 'polypeptide(L)'
;MVRQIFKKTTYFLLMFSLILGCKKDEASPPDPILGNWQVKSVSGDGETIVWDDLKATLIALIPEYECMAWTVSITEELVTTNIVLPDYDSNSCEAAEVTIWTWERTKDSNEYTFTKGLIEVSIYNITVSGNQMTWTDQFDGSVTVWSKLEE
;
A
#
# COMPACT_ATOMS: atom_id res chain seq x y z
N MET A 1 59.71 27.88 20.50
CA MET A 1 59.37 26.58 19.86
C MET A 1 57.98 26.04 20.25
N VAL A 2 57.52 26.21 21.49
CA VAL A 2 56.23 25.70 21.98
C VAL A 2 54.98 26.34 21.29
N ARG A 3 55.04 27.61 20.90
CA ARG A 3 53.90 28.35 20.33
C ARG A 3 53.50 27.92 18.90
N GLN A 4 54.37 27.30 18.15
CA GLN A 4 54.08 26.81 16.79
C GLN A 4 53.45 25.40 16.79
N ILE A 5 53.71 24.62 17.81
CA ILE A 5 53.15 23.26 17.95
C ILE A 5 51.67 23.36 18.29
N PHE A 6 51.24 24.29 19.12
CA PHE A 6 49.83 24.50 19.47
C PHE A 6 48.96 24.91 18.28
N LYS A 7 49.49 25.73 17.37
CA LYS A 7 48.72 26.16 16.18
C LYS A 7 48.51 25.00 15.19
N LYS A 8 49.46 24.11 15.03
CA LYS A 8 49.33 22.95 14.10
C LYS A 8 48.39 21.90 14.65
N THR A 9 48.35 21.69 15.98
CA THR A 9 47.48 20.72 16.62
C THR A 9 46.02 21.16 16.60
N THR A 10 45.78 22.50 16.74
CA THR A 10 44.43 23.04 16.70
C THR A 10 43.80 22.95 15.28
N TYR A 11 44.58 23.13 14.23
CA TYR A 11 44.11 22.94 12.85
C TYR A 11 43.83 21.47 12.51
N PHE A 12 44.61 20.54 13.07
CA PHE A 12 44.37 19.12 12.84
C PHE A 12 43.12 18.61 13.58
N LEU A 13 42.83 19.13 14.78
CA LEU A 13 41.60 18.82 15.51
C LEU A 13 40.36 19.42 14.83
N LEU A 14 40.47 20.63 14.24
CA LEU A 14 39.35 21.25 13.51
C LEU A 14 39.05 20.53 12.18
N MET A 15 40.05 19.97 11.50
CA MET A 15 39.85 19.20 10.28
C MET A 15 39.20 17.83 10.54
N PHE A 16 39.46 17.22 11.71
CA PHE A 16 38.91 15.93 12.06
C PHE A 16 37.43 15.99 12.47
N SER A 17 36.96 17.15 12.95
CA SER A 17 35.54 17.35 13.32
C SER A 17 34.61 17.57 12.12
N LEU A 18 35.14 17.84 10.92
CA LEU A 18 34.33 18.01 9.71
C LEU A 18 34.00 16.69 9.00
N ILE A 19 34.62 15.58 9.39
CA ILE A 19 34.39 14.27 8.75
C ILE A 19 33.26 13.46 9.43
N LEU A 20 32.83 13.88 10.61
CA LEU A 20 31.78 13.18 11.38
C LEU A 20 30.34 13.62 11.06
N GLY A 21 30.16 14.53 10.10
CA GLY A 21 28.87 15.19 9.84
C GLY A 21 28.03 14.63 8.69
N CYS A 22 28.49 13.67 7.92
CA CYS A 22 27.64 13.02 6.91
C CYS A 22 27.18 11.64 7.44
N LYS A 23 26.17 11.61 8.30
CA LYS A 23 25.20 10.53 8.24
C LYS A 23 24.52 10.69 6.87
N LYS A 24 24.87 9.84 5.90
CA LYS A 24 23.96 9.57 4.80
C LYS A 24 22.66 9.15 5.46
N ASP A 25 21.63 9.96 5.32
CA ASP A 25 20.26 9.49 5.54
C ASP A 25 20.11 8.32 4.57
N GLU A 26 20.28 7.10 5.06
CA GLU A 26 19.91 5.91 4.30
C GLU A 26 18.44 6.08 4.04
N ALA A 27 18.08 6.25 2.77
CA ALA A 27 16.69 6.34 2.38
C ALA A 27 15.96 5.13 2.98
N SER A 28 14.94 5.39 3.77
CA SER A 28 14.11 4.32 4.32
C SER A 28 13.65 3.42 3.17
N PRO A 29 13.65 2.10 3.33
CA PRO A 29 13.11 1.23 2.31
C PRO A 29 11.68 1.65 1.98
N PRO A 30 11.25 1.51 0.72
CA PRO A 30 9.88 1.84 0.32
C PRO A 30 8.88 1.05 1.16
N ASP A 31 7.72 1.65 1.42
CA ASP A 31 6.67 0.97 2.18
C ASP A 31 6.24 -0.31 1.45
N PRO A 32 6.14 -1.45 2.14
CA PRO A 32 5.87 -2.74 1.51
C PRO A 32 4.49 -2.83 0.83
N ILE A 33 3.54 -1.93 1.15
CA ILE A 33 2.22 -1.93 0.51
C ILE A 33 2.23 -1.36 -0.91
N LEU A 34 3.29 -0.65 -1.31
CA LEU A 34 3.37 0.01 -2.62
C LEU A 34 3.28 -1.00 -3.77
N GLY A 35 2.52 -0.64 -4.80
CA GLY A 35 2.37 -1.41 -6.03
C GLY A 35 0.93 -1.65 -6.43
N ASN A 36 0.75 -2.60 -7.37
CA ASN A 36 -0.54 -2.98 -7.90
C ASN A 36 -0.95 -4.35 -7.36
N TRP A 37 -2.19 -4.45 -6.90
CA TRP A 37 -2.70 -5.63 -6.22
C TRP A 37 -4.08 -6.00 -6.76
N GLN A 38 -4.37 -7.30 -6.78
CA GLN A 38 -5.68 -7.85 -7.13
C GLN A 38 -6.27 -8.60 -5.92
N VAL A 39 -7.55 -8.42 -5.68
CA VAL A 39 -8.25 -9.14 -4.62
C VAL A 39 -8.18 -10.65 -4.83
N LYS A 40 -7.98 -11.39 -3.75
CA LYS A 40 -8.02 -12.85 -3.68
C LYS A 40 -9.21 -13.36 -2.90
N SER A 41 -9.46 -12.75 -1.76
CA SER A 41 -10.62 -13.10 -0.94
C SER A 41 -11.05 -11.94 -0.06
N VAL A 42 -12.30 -11.96 0.32
CA VAL A 42 -12.87 -11.07 1.33
C VAL A 42 -13.57 -11.93 2.37
N SER A 43 -13.29 -11.67 3.63
CA SER A 43 -13.91 -12.38 4.76
C SER A 43 -14.56 -11.37 5.69
N GLY A 44 -15.77 -11.66 6.14
CA GLY A 44 -16.53 -10.87 7.12
C GLY A 44 -17.70 -11.69 7.63
N ASP A 45 -18.20 -11.40 8.82
CA ASP A 45 -19.36 -12.07 9.43
C ASP A 45 -19.29 -13.61 9.45
N GLY A 46 -18.05 -14.16 9.49
CA GLY A 46 -17.82 -15.61 9.51
C GLY A 46 -17.85 -16.30 8.14
N GLU A 47 -18.05 -15.54 7.07
CA GLU A 47 -18.02 -16.04 5.70
C GLU A 47 -16.77 -15.57 4.97
N THR A 48 -16.31 -16.35 3.98
CA THR A 48 -15.19 -16.00 3.11
C THR A 48 -15.60 -16.19 1.67
N ILE A 49 -15.45 -15.15 0.88
CA ILE A 49 -15.65 -15.16 -0.57
C ILE A 49 -14.27 -15.21 -1.23
N VAL A 50 -13.97 -16.28 -1.96
CA VAL A 50 -12.79 -16.39 -2.81
C VAL A 50 -13.13 -15.77 -4.16
N TRP A 51 -12.37 -14.75 -4.58
CA TRP A 51 -12.69 -13.97 -5.76
C TRP A 51 -12.69 -14.79 -7.05
N ASP A 52 -11.69 -15.63 -7.23
CA ASP A 52 -11.56 -16.45 -8.44
C ASP A 52 -12.71 -17.46 -8.56
N ASP A 53 -13.18 -18.03 -7.44
CA ASP A 53 -14.31 -18.98 -7.41
C ASP A 53 -15.63 -18.27 -7.72
N LEU A 54 -15.83 -17.08 -7.12
CA LEU A 54 -16.98 -16.24 -7.40
C LEU A 54 -17.02 -15.87 -8.89
N LYS A 55 -15.90 -15.36 -9.42
CA LYS A 55 -15.77 -14.96 -10.82
C LYS A 55 -16.03 -16.13 -11.75
N ALA A 56 -15.43 -17.31 -11.51
CA ALA A 56 -15.66 -18.50 -12.30
C ALA A 56 -17.13 -18.94 -12.31
N THR A 57 -17.80 -18.89 -11.16
CA THR A 57 -19.23 -19.21 -11.03
C THR A 57 -20.09 -18.26 -11.86
N LEU A 58 -19.80 -16.98 -11.80
CA LEU A 58 -20.56 -15.97 -12.51
C LEU A 58 -20.32 -16.02 -14.03
N ILE A 59 -19.08 -16.24 -14.48
CA ILE A 59 -18.77 -16.43 -15.91
C ILE A 59 -19.49 -17.65 -16.49
N ALA A 60 -19.63 -18.72 -15.72
CA ALA A 60 -20.37 -19.91 -16.17
C ALA A 60 -21.86 -19.62 -16.43
N LEU A 61 -22.44 -18.63 -15.75
CA LEU A 61 -23.83 -18.20 -15.93
C LEU A 61 -23.95 -17.09 -16.97
N ILE A 62 -23.03 -16.13 -16.95
CA ILE A 62 -23.04 -14.91 -17.75
C ILE A 62 -21.59 -14.65 -18.23
N PRO A 63 -21.24 -15.03 -19.49
CA PRO A 63 -19.86 -14.89 -19.99
C PRO A 63 -19.30 -13.47 -19.95
N GLU A 64 -20.16 -12.46 -20.01
CA GLU A 64 -19.80 -11.03 -19.93
C GLU A 64 -19.09 -10.67 -18.62
N TYR A 65 -19.23 -11.47 -17.57
CA TYR A 65 -18.53 -11.29 -16.29
C TYR A 65 -17.04 -11.60 -16.35
N GLU A 66 -16.49 -12.05 -17.49
CA GLU A 66 -15.04 -12.25 -17.65
C GLU A 66 -14.26 -10.95 -17.37
N CYS A 67 -14.85 -9.81 -17.61
CA CYS A 67 -14.26 -8.49 -17.37
C CYS A 67 -14.17 -8.07 -15.90
N MET A 68 -14.86 -8.76 -15.00
CA MET A 68 -14.83 -8.41 -13.57
C MET A 68 -13.40 -8.34 -13.02
N ALA A 69 -13.11 -7.25 -12.37
CA ALA A 69 -11.85 -7.05 -11.69
C ALA A 69 -12.05 -6.23 -10.40
N TRP A 70 -11.27 -6.54 -9.39
CA TRP A 70 -11.16 -5.70 -8.20
C TRP A 70 -9.69 -5.55 -7.87
N THR A 71 -9.18 -4.35 -8.13
CA THR A 71 -7.77 -4.03 -8.00
C THR A 71 -7.55 -2.83 -7.08
N VAL A 72 -6.35 -2.76 -6.53
CA VAL A 72 -5.88 -1.57 -5.82
C VAL A 72 -4.48 -1.21 -6.30
N SER A 73 -4.27 0.06 -6.57
CA SER A 73 -2.97 0.65 -6.88
C SER A 73 -2.56 1.57 -5.74
N ILE A 74 -1.39 1.34 -5.18
CA ILE A 74 -0.86 2.11 -4.04
C ILE A 74 0.44 2.75 -4.45
N THR A 75 0.45 4.09 -4.42
CA THR A 75 1.62 4.94 -4.62
C THR A 75 2.05 5.55 -3.29
N GLU A 76 3.10 6.35 -3.26
CA GLU A 76 3.55 7.04 -2.04
C GLU A 76 2.50 8.00 -1.45
N GLU A 77 1.54 8.45 -2.26
CA GLU A 77 0.55 9.45 -1.84
C GLU A 77 -0.89 8.92 -1.82
N LEU A 78 -1.20 7.99 -2.72
CA LEU A 78 -2.58 7.61 -3.01
C LEU A 78 -2.78 6.10 -2.98
N VAL A 79 -3.96 5.72 -2.51
CA VAL A 79 -4.57 4.40 -2.71
C VAL A 79 -5.73 4.59 -3.68
N THR A 80 -5.70 3.88 -4.79
CA THR A 80 -6.78 3.89 -5.79
C THR A 80 -7.37 2.49 -5.86
N THR A 81 -8.60 2.32 -5.43
CA THR A 81 -9.36 1.09 -5.65
C THR A 81 -10.16 1.21 -6.94
N ASN A 82 -10.18 0.14 -7.71
CA ASN A 82 -10.94 0.05 -8.95
C ASN A 82 -11.73 -1.25 -8.98
N ILE A 83 -13.05 -1.13 -9.01
CA ILE A 83 -13.96 -2.26 -9.16
C ILE A 83 -14.58 -2.15 -10.57
N VAL A 84 -14.34 -3.16 -11.39
CA VAL A 84 -14.88 -3.28 -12.74
C VAL A 84 -15.97 -4.34 -12.72
N LEU A 85 -17.16 -3.95 -13.12
CA LEU A 85 -18.32 -4.82 -13.27
C LEU A 85 -18.81 -4.77 -14.72
N PRO A 86 -19.52 -5.83 -15.20
CA PRO A 86 -20.15 -5.77 -16.49
C PRO A 86 -21.26 -4.73 -16.49
N ASP A 87 -21.30 -3.95 -17.55
CA ASP A 87 -22.45 -3.12 -17.87
C ASP A 87 -23.40 -3.92 -18.79
N TYR A 88 -24.57 -4.22 -18.28
CA TYR A 88 -25.57 -5.04 -18.98
C TYR A 88 -26.21 -4.33 -20.18
N ASP A 89 -26.20 -2.99 -20.19
CA ASP A 89 -26.83 -2.22 -21.24
C ASP A 89 -25.93 -2.05 -22.46
N SER A 90 -24.61 -2.02 -22.26
CA SER A 90 -23.64 -1.79 -23.33
C SER A 90 -22.87 -3.05 -23.77
N ASN A 91 -23.03 -4.20 -23.09
CA ASN A 91 -22.19 -5.39 -23.22
C ASN A 91 -20.69 -5.07 -23.14
N SER A 92 -20.34 -4.08 -22.35
CA SER A 92 -18.96 -3.65 -22.08
C SER A 92 -18.61 -3.83 -20.61
N CYS A 93 -17.34 -3.61 -20.27
CA CYS A 93 -16.90 -3.51 -18.89
C CYS A 93 -16.61 -2.06 -18.56
N GLU A 94 -17.28 -1.56 -17.55
CA GLU A 94 -17.03 -0.24 -17.03
C GLU A 94 -16.55 -0.30 -15.59
N ALA A 95 -15.75 0.68 -15.19
CA ALA A 95 -15.41 0.87 -13.80
C ALA A 95 -16.69 1.23 -13.04
N ALA A 96 -17.19 0.30 -12.24
CA ALA A 96 -18.39 0.53 -11.45
C ALA A 96 -18.10 1.51 -10.31
N GLU A 97 -16.89 1.43 -9.75
CA GLU A 97 -16.44 2.31 -8.69
C GLU A 97 -14.93 2.52 -8.78
N VAL A 98 -14.52 3.78 -8.79
CA VAL A 98 -13.13 4.19 -8.59
C VAL A 98 -13.08 5.07 -7.34
N THR A 99 -12.40 4.60 -6.32
CA THR A 99 -12.25 5.36 -5.08
C THR A 99 -10.79 5.69 -4.86
N ILE A 100 -10.52 6.96 -4.54
CA ILE A 100 -9.18 7.49 -4.31
C ILE A 100 -9.09 7.99 -2.87
N TRP A 101 -8.06 7.51 -2.17
CA TRP A 101 -7.74 7.85 -0.79
C TRP A 101 -6.33 8.39 -0.71
N THR A 102 -6.06 9.31 0.21
CA THR A 102 -4.72 9.54 0.75
C THR A 102 -4.48 8.55 1.88
N TRP A 103 -3.23 8.26 2.19
CA TRP A 103 -2.92 7.34 3.27
C TRP A 103 -1.72 7.77 4.09
N GLU A 104 -1.72 7.36 5.34
CA GLU A 104 -0.62 7.53 6.28
C GLU A 104 -0.41 6.24 7.06
N ARG A 105 0.84 5.92 7.34
CA ARG A 105 1.20 4.81 8.20
C ARG A 105 1.53 5.29 9.59
N THR A 106 0.95 4.69 10.61
CA THR A 106 1.36 4.92 12.00
C THR A 106 2.79 4.42 12.19
N LYS A 107 3.65 5.30 12.70
CA LYS A 107 5.09 5.01 12.86
C LYS A 107 5.31 3.70 13.63
N ASP A 108 6.21 2.86 13.09
CA ASP A 108 6.64 1.60 13.67
C ASP A 108 5.50 0.58 13.92
N SER A 109 4.41 0.69 13.13
CA SER A 109 3.27 -0.22 13.22
C SER A 109 2.83 -0.72 11.84
N ASN A 110 1.86 -1.63 11.82
CA ASN A 110 1.17 -2.08 10.60
C ASN A 110 -0.19 -1.39 10.43
N GLU A 111 -0.42 -0.32 11.18
CA GLU A 111 -1.65 0.46 11.10
C GLU A 111 -1.52 1.54 10.03
N TYR A 112 -2.53 1.59 9.17
CA TYR A 112 -2.64 2.54 8.07
C TYR A 112 -3.99 3.25 8.16
N THR A 113 -3.96 4.55 8.06
CA THR A 113 -5.16 5.40 8.00
C THR A 113 -5.37 5.84 6.57
N PHE A 114 -6.53 5.52 6.01
CA PHE A 114 -6.95 5.95 4.68
C PHE A 114 -7.99 7.06 4.82
N THR A 115 -7.82 8.15 4.09
CA THR A 115 -8.69 9.32 4.17
C THR A 115 -9.21 9.69 2.79
N LYS A 116 -10.55 9.81 2.67
CA LYS A 116 -11.23 10.27 1.46
C LYS A 116 -11.97 11.57 1.75
N GLY A 117 -11.57 12.63 1.04
CA GLY A 117 -12.12 13.95 1.31
C GLY A 117 -11.77 14.48 2.70
N LEU A 118 -12.73 15.09 3.39
CA LEU A 118 -12.52 15.74 4.69
C LEU A 118 -13.01 14.93 5.89
N ILE A 119 -13.83 13.91 5.68
CA ILE A 119 -14.58 13.27 6.77
C ILE A 119 -14.60 11.74 6.73
N GLU A 120 -14.28 11.11 5.60
CA GLU A 120 -14.30 9.66 5.53
C GLU A 120 -12.92 9.11 5.86
N VAL A 121 -12.82 8.35 6.94
CA VAL A 121 -11.59 7.78 7.46
C VAL A 121 -11.80 6.29 7.71
N SER A 122 -10.91 5.47 7.17
CA SER A 122 -10.86 4.03 7.45
C SER A 122 -9.47 3.67 8.01
N ILE A 123 -9.44 2.80 9.01
CA ILE A 123 -8.21 2.36 9.65
C ILE A 123 -8.05 0.86 9.42
N TYR A 124 -6.92 0.49 8.85
CA TYR A 124 -6.58 -0.89 8.53
C TYR A 124 -5.31 -1.33 9.25
N ASN A 125 -5.31 -2.57 9.70
CA ASN A 125 -4.06 -3.27 9.99
C ASN A 125 -3.63 -3.99 8.71
N ILE A 126 -2.47 -3.62 8.14
CA ILE A 126 -2.00 -4.17 6.87
C ILE A 126 -0.70 -4.93 7.09
N THR A 127 -0.66 -6.16 6.61
CA THR A 127 0.54 -6.99 6.61
C THR A 127 0.87 -7.43 5.19
N VAL A 128 2.16 -7.44 4.84
CA VAL A 128 2.66 -7.90 3.54
C VAL A 128 3.63 -9.05 3.77
N SER A 129 3.41 -10.16 3.07
CA SER A 129 4.27 -11.33 3.11
C SER A 129 4.46 -11.87 1.68
N GLY A 130 5.67 -11.69 1.13
CA GLY A 130 5.94 -12.02 -0.28
C GLY A 130 5.03 -11.25 -1.22
N ASN A 131 4.29 -11.97 -2.07
CA ASN A 131 3.35 -11.40 -3.03
C ASN A 131 1.92 -11.30 -2.50
N GLN A 132 1.72 -11.40 -1.20
CA GLN A 132 0.42 -11.29 -0.57
C GLN A 132 0.36 -10.12 0.40
N MET A 133 -0.74 -9.37 0.36
CA MET A 133 -1.06 -8.32 1.30
C MET A 133 -2.41 -8.62 1.94
N THR A 134 -2.51 -8.45 3.25
CA THR A 134 -3.75 -8.65 4.01
C THR A 134 -4.13 -7.35 4.69
N TRP A 135 -5.35 -6.89 4.45
CA TRP A 135 -5.98 -5.77 5.13
C TRP A 135 -7.00 -6.27 6.12
N THR A 136 -6.90 -5.84 7.34
CA THR A 136 -7.94 -6.07 8.35
C THR A 136 -8.53 -4.72 8.73
N ASP A 137 -9.81 -4.53 8.45
CA ASP A 137 -10.55 -3.33 8.86
C ASP A 137 -10.69 -3.34 10.39
N GLN A 138 -10.35 -2.21 11.02
CA GLN A 138 -10.41 -2.13 12.49
C GLN A 138 -11.81 -1.82 13.02
N PHE A 139 -12.73 -1.42 12.14
CA PHE A 139 -14.09 -1.09 12.55
C PHE A 139 -14.99 -2.34 12.62
N ASP A 140 -14.99 -3.18 11.60
CA ASP A 140 -15.85 -4.36 11.51
C ASP A 140 -15.11 -5.70 11.55
N GLY A 141 -13.76 -5.66 11.51
CA GLY A 141 -12.91 -6.84 11.54
C GLY A 141 -12.89 -7.61 10.23
N SER A 142 -13.46 -7.06 9.15
CA SER A 142 -13.38 -7.68 7.84
C SER A 142 -11.93 -7.81 7.35
N VAL A 143 -11.65 -8.86 6.61
CA VAL A 143 -10.31 -9.14 6.10
C VAL A 143 -10.34 -9.25 4.60
N THR A 144 -9.54 -8.43 3.91
CA THR A 144 -9.33 -8.54 2.47
C THR A 144 -7.90 -9.00 2.19
N VAL A 145 -7.78 -10.04 1.40
CA VAL A 145 -6.50 -10.58 0.95
C VAL A 145 -6.27 -10.21 -0.51
N TRP A 146 -5.08 -9.70 -0.79
CA TRP A 146 -4.65 -9.22 -2.09
C TRP A 146 -3.44 -10.02 -2.57
N SER A 147 -3.30 -10.22 -3.87
CA SER A 147 -2.07 -10.70 -4.50
C SER A 147 -1.44 -9.62 -5.34
N LYS A 148 -0.13 -9.51 -5.30
CA LYS A 148 0.63 -8.56 -6.11
C LYS A 148 0.49 -8.92 -7.60
N LEU A 149 0.19 -7.92 -8.42
CA LEU A 149 0.24 -8.06 -9.87
C LEU A 149 1.70 -7.92 -10.31
N GLU A 150 2.15 -8.84 -11.16
CA GLU A 150 3.44 -8.72 -11.83
C GLU A 150 3.34 -7.62 -12.90
N GLU A 151 4.36 -6.76 -12.96
CA GLU A 151 4.48 -5.72 -13.97
C GLU A 151 4.95 -6.30 -15.31
#